data_8eb8437d274d168395ca8e6f4765fb6d
#
_entry.id   8eb8437d274d168395ca8e6f4765fb6d
#
_cell.length_a   1.000
_cell.length_b   1.000
_cell.length_c   1.000
_cell.angle_alpha   90.00
_cell.angle_beta   90.00
_cell.angle_gamma   90.00
#
_symmetry.space_group_name_H-M   'P 1'
#
loop_
_entity.id
_entity.type
_entity.pdbx_description
1 polymer ?
#
loop_
_entity_poly.entity_id
_entity_poly.type
_entity_poly.pdbx_seq_one_letter_code
_entity_poly.pdbx_strand_id
1 'polypeptide(L)'
;MAAHTTTDAEELPSDKVADLVEYIVCGLVDDRDAVSLDVTDGEEGSLIEVTCSEEDAGRVIGRKGRTIKAIRTLARALGQRVGTSVEVEVVG
;
A
#
# COMPACT_ATOMS: atom_id res chain seq x y z
N MET A 1 -10.93 -5.94 7.58
CA MET A 1 -10.07 -5.25 6.62
C MET A 1 -10.88 -4.26 5.81
N ALA A 2 -10.41 -3.04 5.75
CA ALA A 2 -11.07 -2.05 4.92
C ALA A 2 -10.87 -2.44 3.45
N ALA A 3 -11.91 -2.87 2.82
CA ALA A 3 -11.81 -3.27 1.43
C ALA A 3 -11.67 -2.04 0.55
N HIS A 4 -10.60 -2.02 -0.22
CA HIS A 4 -10.43 -1.02 -1.24
C HIS A 4 -11.25 -1.48 -2.44
N THR A 5 -12.50 -1.05 -2.47
CA THR A 5 -13.46 -1.54 -3.46
C THR A 5 -13.85 -0.40 -4.40
N THR A 6 -13.60 -0.59 -5.67
CA THR A 6 -14.07 0.34 -6.70
C THR A 6 -14.72 -0.43 -7.83
N THR A 7 -15.61 0.22 -8.55
CA THR A 7 -16.15 -0.34 -9.78
C THR A 7 -15.19 -0.01 -10.92
N ASP A 8 -15.22 -0.78 -11.99
CA ASP A 8 -14.35 -0.54 -13.15
C ASP A 8 -14.45 0.88 -13.69
N ALA A 9 -15.65 1.46 -13.65
CA ALA A 9 -15.89 2.80 -14.17
C ALA A 9 -15.27 3.90 -13.30
N GLU A 10 -15.00 3.60 -12.04
CA GLU A 10 -14.49 4.55 -11.05
C GLU A 10 -13.06 4.27 -10.64
N GLU A 11 -12.46 3.22 -11.20
CA GLU A 11 -11.13 2.82 -10.82
C GLU A 11 -10.10 3.86 -11.21
N LEU A 12 -9.34 4.32 -10.21
CA LEU A 12 -8.21 5.20 -10.42
C LEU A 12 -6.94 4.36 -10.59
N PRO A 13 -5.90 4.89 -11.26
CA PRO A 13 -4.63 4.18 -11.36
C PRO A 13 -4.08 3.74 -10.02
N SER A 14 -4.23 4.58 -8.99
CA SER A 14 -3.76 4.27 -7.64
C SER A 14 -4.48 3.08 -7.00
N ASP A 15 -5.70 2.77 -7.44
CA ASP A 15 -6.47 1.66 -6.87
C ASP A 15 -5.78 0.33 -7.10
N LYS A 16 -5.21 0.10 -8.27
CA LYS A 16 -4.48 -1.13 -8.55
C LYS A 16 -3.22 -1.25 -7.71
N VAL A 17 -2.54 -0.14 -7.50
CA VAL A 17 -1.34 -0.12 -6.67
C VAL A 17 -1.71 -0.38 -5.22
N ALA A 18 -2.78 0.24 -4.73
CA ALA A 18 -3.26 0.02 -3.37
C ALA A 18 -3.64 -1.45 -3.15
N ASP A 19 -4.30 -2.07 -4.12
CA ASP A 19 -4.67 -3.49 -4.04
C ASP A 19 -3.43 -4.37 -3.91
N LEU A 20 -2.38 -4.07 -4.68
CA LEU A 20 -1.13 -4.81 -4.59
C LEU A 20 -0.49 -4.65 -3.20
N VAL A 21 -0.41 -3.42 -2.71
CA VAL A 21 0.17 -3.14 -1.40
C VAL A 21 -0.63 -3.84 -0.30
N GLU A 22 -1.95 -3.76 -0.36
CA GLU A 22 -2.82 -4.43 0.61
C GLU A 22 -2.59 -5.95 0.60
N TYR A 23 -2.51 -6.53 -0.58
CA TYR A 23 -2.27 -7.98 -0.71
C TYR A 23 -0.96 -8.38 -0.03
N ILE A 24 0.11 -7.62 -0.28
CA ILE A 24 1.42 -7.92 0.29
C ILE A 24 1.38 -7.75 1.81
N VAL A 25 0.85 -6.64 2.29
CA VAL A 25 0.79 -6.35 3.73
C VAL A 25 -0.03 -7.40 4.47
N CYS A 26 -1.19 -7.75 3.94
CA CYS A 26 -2.05 -8.77 4.55
C CYS A 26 -1.38 -10.15 4.59
N GLY A 27 -0.46 -10.41 3.67
CA GLY A 27 0.32 -11.64 3.68
C GLY A 27 1.44 -11.66 4.71
N LEU A 28 1.82 -10.50 5.23
CA LEU A 28 2.93 -10.37 6.17
C LEU A 28 2.49 -10.28 7.63
N VAL A 29 1.27 -9.79 7.87
CA VAL A 29 0.80 -9.51 9.23
C VAL A 29 0.01 -10.66 9.82
N ASP A 30 -0.06 -10.71 11.15
CA ASP A 30 -0.91 -11.66 11.85
C ASP A 30 -2.32 -11.11 12.03
N ASP A 31 -2.46 -9.81 12.26
CA ASP A 31 -3.74 -9.16 12.49
C ASP A 31 -4.19 -8.38 11.25
N ARG A 32 -4.85 -9.09 10.36
CA ARG A 32 -5.35 -8.49 9.11
C ARG A 32 -6.44 -7.46 9.35
N ASP A 33 -7.21 -7.62 10.43
CA ASP A 33 -8.32 -6.71 10.74
C ASP A 33 -7.81 -5.32 11.12
N ALA A 34 -6.56 -5.22 11.57
CA ALA A 34 -5.95 -3.95 11.90
C ALA A 34 -5.34 -3.23 10.69
N VAL A 35 -5.30 -3.89 9.54
CA VAL A 35 -4.71 -3.29 8.33
C VAL A 35 -5.71 -2.35 7.67
N SER A 36 -5.26 -1.15 7.38
CA SER A 36 -6.04 -0.23 6.56
C SER A 36 -5.07 0.56 5.66
N LEU A 37 -5.57 0.94 4.51
CA LEU A 37 -4.81 1.76 3.58
C LEU A 37 -5.60 3.03 3.28
N ASP A 38 -4.92 4.16 3.37
CA ASP A 38 -5.47 5.44 2.95
C ASP A 38 -4.73 5.88 1.70
N VAL A 39 -5.47 6.19 0.66
CA VAL A 39 -4.90 6.63 -0.62
C VAL A 39 -5.28 8.08 -0.83
N THR A 40 -4.26 8.91 -1.04
CA THR A 40 -4.45 10.32 -1.37
C THR A 40 -3.88 10.56 -2.76
N ASP A 41 -4.74 10.98 -3.67
CA ASP A 41 -4.34 11.29 -5.04
C ASP A 41 -4.16 12.80 -5.19
N GLY A 42 -3.05 13.21 -5.78
CA GLY A 42 -2.73 14.61 -6.01
C GLY A 42 -2.15 14.80 -7.39
N GLU A 43 -1.82 16.04 -7.71
CA GLU A 43 -1.26 16.38 -9.02
C GLU A 43 0.11 15.74 -9.27
N GLU A 44 0.87 15.54 -8.20
CA GLU A 44 2.22 14.98 -8.31
C GLU A 44 2.26 13.46 -8.18
N GLY A 45 1.14 12.84 -7.88
CA GLY A 45 1.09 11.39 -7.71
C GLY A 45 0.18 10.99 -6.57
N SER A 46 0.37 9.77 -6.11
CA SER A 46 -0.47 9.17 -5.08
C SER A 46 0.35 8.77 -3.87
N LEU A 47 -0.21 8.99 -2.69
CA LEU A 47 0.37 8.56 -1.43
C LEU A 47 -0.50 7.44 -0.86
N ILE A 48 0.12 6.32 -0.56
CA ILE A 48 -0.56 5.19 0.10
C ILE A 48 0.00 5.08 1.50
N GLU A 49 -0.86 5.30 2.49
CA GLU A 49 -0.48 5.17 3.89
C GLU A 49 -1.05 3.88 4.44
N VAL A 50 -0.15 3.04 4.95
CA VAL A 50 -0.52 1.72 5.47
C VAL A 50 -0.53 1.79 6.99
N THR A 51 -1.64 1.39 7.58
CA THR A 51 -1.77 1.26 9.02
C THR A 51 -1.91 -0.23 9.35
N CYS A 52 -1.23 -0.68 10.40
CA CYS A 52 -1.34 -2.04 10.90
C CYS A 52 -1.13 -2.01 12.41
N SER A 53 -1.26 -3.18 13.05
CA SER A 53 -1.01 -3.23 14.49
C SER A 53 0.46 -2.93 14.77
N GLU A 54 0.71 -2.40 15.95
CA GLU A 54 2.06 -2.08 16.38
C GLU A 54 2.99 -3.31 16.35
N GLU A 55 2.44 -4.45 16.71
CA GLU A 55 3.17 -5.71 16.71
C GLU A 55 3.57 -6.16 15.30
N ASP A 56 2.78 -5.82 14.30
CA ASP A 56 3.05 -6.22 12.93
C ASP A 56 3.89 -5.20 12.15
N ALA A 57 4.02 -3.99 12.67
CA ALA A 57 4.75 -2.93 11.97
C ALA A 57 6.19 -3.35 11.62
N GLY A 58 6.85 -4.05 12.52
CA GLY A 58 8.21 -4.53 12.29
C GLY A 58 8.30 -5.51 11.13
N ARG A 59 7.27 -6.30 10.89
CA ARG A 59 7.24 -7.24 9.76
C ARG A 59 7.05 -6.53 8.44
N VAL A 60 6.22 -5.50 8.44
CA VAL A 60 5.96 -4.71 7.22
C VAL A 60 7.19 -3.90 6.85
N ILE A 61 7.88 -3.34 7.83
CA ILE A 61 9.11 -2.58 7.60
C ILE A 61 10.26 -3.52 7.25
N GLY A 62 10.39 -4.59 8.02
CA GLY A 62 11.44 -5.57 7.85
C GLY A 62 12.78 -5.12 8.42
N ARG A 63 13.71 -6.07 8.49
CA ARG A 63 15.05 -5.81 9.02
C ARG A 63 15.73 -4.75 8.15
N LYS A 64 16.18 -3.67 8.79
CA LYS A 64 16.86 -2.55 8.11
C LYS A 64 15.99 -1.92 7.01
N GLY A 65 14.68 -2.06 7.13
CA GLY A 65 13.76 -1.49 6.16
C GLY A 65 13.69 -2.22 4.83
N ARG A 66 14.19 -3.44 4.75
CA ARG A 66 14.26 -4.17 3.46
C ARG A 66 12.90 -4.50 2.89
N THR A 67 11.96 -4.88 3.75
CA THR A 67 10.62 -5.26 3.28
C THR A 67 9.88 -4.06 2.73
N ILE A 68 9.86 -2.94 3.48
CA ILE A 68 9.18 -1.75 2.99
C ILE A 68 9.84 -1.18 1.74
N LYS A 69 11.16 -1.30 1.61
CA LYS A 69 11.84 -0.90 0.39
C LYS A 69 11.37 -1.72 -0.80
N ALA A 70 11.23 -3.03 -0.63
CA ALA A 70 10.74 -3.91 -1.68
C ALA A 70 9.30 -3.57 -2.06
N ILE A 71 8.45 -3.30 -1.07
CA ILE A 71 7.08 -2.90 -1.31
C ILE A 71 7.04 -1.59 -2.12
N ARG A 72 7.85 -0.61 -1.74
CA ARG A 72 7.94 0.65 -2.47
C ARG A 72 8.39 0.45 -3.92
N THR A 73 9.38 -0.40 -4.13
CA THR A 73 9.88 -0.69 -5.47
C THR A 73 8.79 -1.29 -6.35
N LEU A 74 8.05 -2.27 -5.83
CA LEU A 74 6.96 -2.89 -6.57
C LEU A 74 5.81 -1.91 -6.82
N ALA A 75 5.47 -1.12 -5.80
CA ALA A 75 4.41 -0.14 -5.93
C ALA A 75 4.73 0.90 -7.00
N ARG A 76 5.98 1.38 -7.02
CA ARG A 76 6.43 2.34 -8.03
C ARG A 76 6.43 1.74 -9.43
N ALA A 77 6.86 0.49 -9.56
CA ALA A 77 6.87 -0.18 -10.85
C ALA A 77 5.46 -0.33 -11.41
N LEU A 78 4.52 -0.77 -10.57
CA LEU A 78 3.13 -0.87 -11.01
C LEU A 78 2.53 0.51 -11.27
N GLY A 79 2.87 1.48 -10.43
CA GLY A 79 2.41 2.86 -10.62
C GLY A 79 2.80 3.41 -11.99
N GLN A 80 4.04 3.22 -12.41
CA GLN A 80 4.48 3.63 -13.74
C GLN A 80 3.68 2.94 -14.83
N ARG A 81 3.35 1.68 -14.63
CA ARG A 81 2.57 0.90 -15.59
C ARG A 81 1.16 1.45 -15.78
N VAL A 82 0.55 1.91 -14.70
CA VAL A 82 -0.83 2.40 -14.72
C VAL A 82 -0.93 3.93 -14.81
N GLY A 83 0.21 4.62 -14.81
CA GLY A 83 0.25 6.05 -15.08
C GLY A 83 0.20 6.96 -13.85
N THR A 84 0.70 6.51 -12.71
CA THR A 84 0.78 7.37 -11.52
C THR A 84 2.11 7.17 -10.79
N SER A 85 2.61 8.24 -10.19
CA SER A 85 3.74 8.14 -9.27
C SER A 85 3.20 7.77 -7.90
N VAL A 86 3.84 6.81 -7.24
CA VAL A 86 3.33 6.30 -5.96
C VAL A 86 4.39 6.38 -4.88
N GLU A 87 3.99 6.87 -3.73
CA GLU A 87 4.75 6.78 -2.49
C GLU A 87 3.98 5.92 -1.51
N VAL A 88 4.70 5.08 -0.75
CA VAL A 88 4.10 4.21 0.26
C VAL A 88 4.75 4.51 1.60
N GLU A 89 3.92 4.74 2.61
CA GLU A 89 4.38 4.98 3.97
C GLU A 89 3.66 4.07 4.94
N VAL A 90 4.36 3.63 5.97
CA VAL A 90 3.78 2.89 7.07
C VAL A 90 3.57 3.87 8.22
N VAL A 91 2.32 4.00 8.65
CA VAL A 91 1.95 4.85 9.77
C VAL A 91 1.44 3.96 10.89
N GLY A 92 1.84 4.24 12.05
CA GLY A 92 1.36 3.43 13.13
C GLY A 92 2.16 3.27 14.28
#